data_278858072456093a85d4a313a213f695
#
_entry.id   278858072456093a85d4a313a213f695
#
_cell.length_a   1.000
_cell.length_b   1.000
_cell.length_c   1.000
_cell.angle_alpha   90.00
_cell.angle_beta   90.00
_cell.angle_gamma   90.00
#
_symmetry.space_group_name_H-M   'P 1'
#
loop_
_entity.id
_entity.type
_entity.pdbx_description
1 polymer ?
#
loop_
_entity_poly.entity_id
_entity_poly.type
_entity_poly.pdbx_seq_one_letter_code
_entity_poly.pdbx_strand_id
1 'polypeptide(L)'
;MKRAAWVAVSALVLVPAAHSAPWSRSFVVDWLEPAFFHDGPDTDNIAAGSDCPAGTAIRPSWERALKTPWRSDKDIAYYLDAEHASELKRVIRFRGPNYEDVWANPTLAPDLGGLPPVSGAAGYGFNLDGKVKPTDFTSPEGEKGIDNNYYRAAGCWVSYRGAPYHSQRGVGINGYMRDGLYTIVVVMSGDKDPMNDDNVTLGFYQSKDRLVKDANGQVARDASFAIKPVARTQSILKVKIKDGVIETQMPQEIKMRDEAWNSAIPDQLEMTQGQLRFKIKADGGFEGYFGGYRDWKLMYKRQAIPARDTETLQGIDMPSFYYALERHADGDPDPVPGKNRRISTAYRIRAVPAYVLTPDYSKVVETPSLFDTEPPVKLAQNRVGGGE
;
A
#
# COMPACT_ATOMS: atom_id res chain seq x y z
N MET A 1 -30.45 -2.71 -82.84
CA MET A 1 -30.53 -2.49 -81.42
C MET A 1 -29.26 -2.91 -80.73
N LYS A 2 -28.36 -1.97 -80.42
CA LYS A 2 -27.08 -2.27 -79.73
C LYS A 2 -27.26 -1.94 -78.23
N ARG A 3 -27.13 -2.96 -77.35
CA ARG A 3 -27.18 -2.75 -75.92
C ARG A 3 -25.76 -2.37 -75.42
N ALA A 4 -25.60 -1.21 -74.82
CA ALA A 4 -24.39 -0.82 -74.15
C ALA A 4 -24.43 -1.35 -72.71
N ALA A 5 -23.41 -2.13 -72.33
CA ALA A 5 -23.21 -2.60 -70.98
C ALA A 5 -22.36 -1.58 -70.23
N TRP A 6 -22.89 -1.03 -69.15
CA TRP A 6 -22.15 -0.21 -68.20
C TRP A 6 -21.40 -1.09 -67.19
N VAL A 7 -20.09 -1.01 -67.18
CA VAL A 7 -19.27 -1.62 -66.12
C VAL A 7 -19.08 -0.59 -65.02
N ALA A 8 -19.65 -0.85 -63.88
CA ALA A 8 -19.41 -0.06 -62.68
C ALA A 8 -18.07 -0.44 -62.04
N VAL A 9 -17.08 0.43 -62.11
CA VAL A 9 -15.82 0.29 -61.40
C VAL A 9 -16.00 0.83 -60.00
N SER A 10 -16.12 -0.07 -58.99
CA SER A 10 -16.11 0.30 -57.56
C SER A 10 -14.67 0.61 -57.17
N ALA A 11 -14.36 1.87 -56.97
CA ALA A 11 -13.09 2.29 -56.37
C ALA A 11 -13.11 1.93 -54.88
N LEU A 12 -12.34 0.95 -54.45
CA LEU A 12 -12.01 0.68 -53.06
C LEU A 12 -11.16 1.87 -52.55
N VAL A 13 -11.75 2.74 -51.76
CA VAL A 13 -11.02 3.76 -51.01
C VAL A 13 -10.35 3.03 -49.84
N LEU A 14 -9.08 2.71 -49.95
CA LEU A 14 -8.23 2.30 -48.85
C LEU A 14 -8.08 3.53 -47.92
N VAL A 15 -8.85 3.58 -46.86
CA VAL A 15 -8.63 4.51 -45.76
C VAL A 15 -7.32 4.06 -45.09
N PRO A 16 -6.26 4.88 -45.09
CA PRO A 16 -5.06 4.51 -44.38
C PRO A 16 -5.42 4.39 -42.87
N ALA A 17 -5.07 3.26 -42.26
CA ALA A 17 -5.17 3.09 -40.82
C ALA A 17 -4.38 4.25 -40.17
N ALA A 18 -5.08 5.12 -39.48
CA ALA A 18 -4.44 6.20 -38.75
C ALA A 18 -3.51 5.54 -37.72
N HIS A 19 -2.21 5.57 -37.97
CA HIS A 19 -1.22 5.24 -36.97
C HIS A 19 -1.32 6.35 -35.92
N SER A 20 -1.89 6.03 -34.77
CA SER A 20 -1.88 6.95 -33.63
C SER A 20 -0.42 7.24 -33.26
N ALA A 21 -0.08 8.50 -33.08
CA ALA A 21 1.26 8.88 -32.63
C ALA A 21 1.51 8.34 -31.21
N PRO A 22 2.76 7.99 -30.87
CA PRO A 22 3.13 7.64 -29.50
C PRO A 22 2.67 8.74 -28.53
N TRP A 23 2.12 8.33 -27.39
CA TRP A 23 1.61 9.26 -26.38
C TRP A 23 2.29 9.02 -25.03
N SER A 24 2.34 10.06 -24.22
CA SER A 24 2.77 10.00 -22.82
C SER A 24 1.86 10.89 -21.97
N ARG A 25 1.52 10.38 -20.79
CA ARG A 25 0.82 11.13 -19.74
C ARG A 25 1.55 10.95 -18.43
N SER A 26 1.60 11.98 -17.62
CA SER A 26 2.21 11.90 -16.32
C SER A 26 1.36 12.55 -15.24
N PHE A 27 1.58 12.08 -14.01
CA PHE A 27 0.72 12.39 -12.87
C PHE A 27 1.56 12.51 -11.61
N VAL A 28 1.03 13.23 -10.64
CA VAL A 28 1.51 13.20 -9.26
C VAL A 28 0.42 12.61 -8.36
N VAL A 29 0.82 11.71 -7.46
CA VAL A 29 -0.12 11.12 -6.51
C VAL A 29 -0.52 12.16 -5.49
N ASP A 30 -1.82 12.35 -5.31
CA ASP A 30 -2.40 13.28 -4.33
C ASP A 30 -3.05 12.56 -3.14
N TRP A 31 -3.27 11.24 -3.27
CA TRP A 31 -3.77 10.39 -2.20
C TRP A 31 -3.30 8.94 -2.32
N LEU A 32 -2.90 8.36 -1.18
CA LEU A 32 -2.51 6.96 -1.04
C LEU A 32 -2.92 6.46 0.35
N GLU A 33 -3.69 5.39 0.45
CA GLU A 33 -4.06 4.77 1.72
C GLU A 33 -4.36 3.28 1.57
N PRO A 34 -4.28 2.45 2.62
CA PRO A 34 -4.83 1.10 2.59
C PRO A 34 -6.31 1.11 2.19
N ALA A 35 -6.69 0.24 1.25
CA ALA A 35 -8.04 0.14 0.74
C ALA A 35 -8.92 -0.67 1.69
N PHE A 36 -9.16 -0.14 2.88
CA PHE A 36 -10.04 -0.76 3.84
C PHE A 36 -11.49 -0.35 3.57
N PHE A 37 -12.37 -1.33 3.66
CA PHE A 37 -13.81 -1.08 3.61
C PHE A 37 -14.27 -0.54 4.96
N HIS A 38 -15.21 0.37 4.96
CA HIS A 38 -15.84 0.91 6.16
C HIS A 38 -17.35 0.87 5.98
N ASP A 39 -18.00 0.09 6.81
CA ASP A 39 -19.46 0.01 6.85
C ASP A 39 -20.00 1.01 7.89
N GLY A 40 -20.08 2.24 7.50
CA GLY A 40 -20.56 3.34 8.34
C GLY A 40 -20.91 4.56 7.49
N PRO A 41 -21.47 5.61 8.12
CA PRO A 41 -21.75 6.84 7.41
C PRO A 41 -20.47 7.44 6.82
N ASP A 42 -20.62 8.13 5.70
CA ASP A 42 -19.52 8.85 5.01
C ASP A 42 -19.12 10.11 5.81
N THR A 43 -18.58 9.88 6.98
CA THR A 43 -18.13 10.88 7.94
C THR A 43 -16.80 10.45 8.56
N ASP A 44 -16.16 11.33 9.33
CA ASP A 44 -14.95 11.03 10.14
C ASP A 44 -15.27 10.09 11.32
N ASN A 45 -16.30 9.27 11.20
CA ASN A 45 -16.76 8.40 12.25
C ASN A 45 -15.84 7.19 12.42
N ILE A 46 -15.21 7.09 13.56
CA ILE A 46 -14.35 5.99 14.00
C ILE A 46 -15.13 4.82 14.61
N ALA A 47 -16.45 4.81 14.50
CA ALA A 47 -17.28 3.71 15.01
C ALA A 47 -16.89 2.36 14.41
N ALA A 48 -17.17 1.31 15.15
CA ALA A 48 -16.82 -0.04 14.77
C ALA A 48 -17.49 -0.50 13.47
N GLY A 49 -18.74 -0.09 13.21
CA GLY A 49 -19.50 -0.55 12.04
C GLY A 49 -19.90 -2.03 12.13
N SER A 50 -20.65 -2.53 11.16
CA SER A 50 -21.08 -3.92 11.11
C SER A 50 -19.95 -4.90 10.73
N ASP A 51 -18.90 -4.41 10.11
CA ASP A 51 -17.70 -5.17 9.75
C ASP A 51 -16.77 -5.45 10.96
N CYS A 52 -16.94 -4.70 12.07
CA CYS A 52 -16.19 -4.87 13.32
C CYS A 52 -17.15 -5.06 14.53
N PRO A 53 -18.02 -6.06 14.55
CA PRO A 53 -19.05 -6.22 15.58
C PRO A 53 -18.49 -6.46 16.99
N ALA A 54 -17.23 -6.94 17.10
CA ALA A 54 -16.53 -7.08 18.38
C ALA A 54 -15.95 -5.75 18.88
N GLY A 55 -16.17 -4.66 18.15
CA GLY A 55 -15.60 -3.35 18.47
C GLY A 55 -14.24 -3.10 17.84
N THR A 56 -13.67 -1.94 18.13
CA THR A 56 -12.30 -1.56 17.76
C THR A 56 -11.32 -1.93 18.87
N ALA A 57 -10.02 -1.98 18.54
CA ALA A 57 -8.97 -2.16 19.53
C ALA A 57 -8.94 -0.93 20.48
N ILE A 58 -9.22 -1.14 21.75
CA ILE A 58 -9.39 -0.10 22.76
C ILE A 58 -8.84 -0.51 24.14
N ARG A 59 -9.03 0.35 25.11
CA ARG A 59 -8.59 0.28 26.51
C ARG A 59 -8.60 -1.12 27.18
N PRO A 60 -9.55 -2.03 26.96
CA PRO A 60 -9.49 -3.37 27.56
C PRO A 60 -8.22 -4.16 27.27
N SER A 61 -7.53 -3.86 26.18
CA SER A 61 -6.24 -4.49 25.87
C SER A 61 -5.13 -4.01 26.82
N TRP A 62 -5.18 -2.75 27.27
CA TRP A 62 -4.20 -2.19 28.21
C TRP A 62 -4.30 -2.84 29.59
N GLU A 63 -5.48 -3.03 30.11
CA GLU A 63 -5.69 -3.75 31.39
C GLU A 63 -5.10 -5.15 31.31
N ARG A 64 -5.38 -5.89 30.23
CA ARG A 64 -4.79 -7.23 30.03
C ARG A 64 -3.29 -7.19 29.83
N ALA A 65 -2.78 -6.22 29.06
CA ALA A 65 -1.34 -6.07 28.81
C ALA A 65 -0.55 -5.78 30.09
N LEU A 66 -1.15 -5.05 31.03
CA LEU A 66 -0.54 -4.68 32.31
C LEU A 66 -0.66 -5.79 33.36
N LYS A 67 -1.59 -6.75 33.20
CA LYS A 67 -1.82 -7.83 34.16
C LYS A 67 -0.68 -8.86 34.10
N THR A 68 0.30 -8.66 34.96
CA THR A 68 1.48 -9.52 35.09
C THR A 68 1.60 -10.01 36.54
N PRO A 69 2.30 -11.10 36.85
CA PRO A 69 2.44 -11.62 38.22
C PRO A 69 3.07 -10.65 39.20
N TRP A 70 3.77 -9.62 38.73
CA TRP A 70 4.49 -8.65 39.53
C TRP A 70 3.79 -7.29 39.66
N ARG A 71 2.56 -7.11 39.14
CA ARG A 71 1.79 -5.88 39.25
C ARG A 71 0.52 -6.10 40.06
N SER A 72 0.29 -5.21 41.02
CA SER A 72 -0.98 -5.20 41.74
C SER A 72 -2.09 -4.52 40.91
N ASP A 73 -3.35 -4.78 41.28
CA ASP A 73 -4.50 -4.10 40.65
C ASP A 73 -4.44 -2.57 40.90
N LYS A 74 -3.82 -2.14 42.04
CA LYS A 74 -3.59 -0.72 42.33
C LYS A 74 -2.61 -0.10 41.33
N ASP A 75 -1.52 -0.79 40.97
CA ASP A 75 -0.55 -0.31 40.00
C ASP A 75 -1.20 -0.23 38.61
N ILE A 76 -2.02 -1.21 38.26
CA ILE A 76 -2.75 -1.22 36.97
C ILE A 76 -3.69 -0.03 36.91
N ALA A 77 -4.49 0.22 37.93
CA ALA A 77 -5.39 1.37 37.98
C ALA A 77 -4.62 2.71 37.90
N TYR A 78 -3.48 2.83 38.57
CA TYR A 78 -2.60 3.99 38.48
C TYR A 78 -2.15 4.28 37.05
N TYR A 79 -1.62 3.26 36.34
CA TYR A 79 -1.15 3.44 34.95
C TYR A 79 -2.27 3.67 33.92
N LEU A 80 -3.49 3.26 34.23
CA LEU A 80 -4.65 3.50 33.37
C LEU A 80 -5.29 4.86 33.54
N ASP A 81 -4.89 5.60 34.61
CA ASP A 81 -5.32 6.96 34.79
C ASP A 81 -4.73 7.88 33.71
N ALA A 82 -5.53 8.82 33.23
CA ALA A 82 -5.14 9.74 32.17
C ALA A 82 -3.94 10.64 32.56
N GLU A 83 -3.80 10.95 33.86
CA GLU A 83 -2.68 11.75 34.40
C GLU A 83 -1.33 11.00 34.23
N HIS A 84 -1.36 9.67 34.17
CA HIS A 84 -0.19 8.81 34.08
C HIS A 84 0.06 8.25 32.67
N ALA A 85 -0.55 8.83 31.61
CA ALA A 85 -0.46 8.36 30.24
C ALA A 85 1.00 8.22 29.71
N SER A 86 1.91 9.08 30.15
CA SER A 86 3.32 9.01 29.77
C SER A 86 4.04 7.80 30.37
N GLU A 87 3.68 7.42 31.59
CA GLU A 87 4.20 6.26 32.29
C GLU A 87 3.60 4.97 31.72
N LEU A 88 2.30 4.98 31.40
CA LEU A 88 1.61 3.91 30.74
C LEU A 88 2.35 3.46 29.45
N LYS A 89 2.74 4.39 28.60
CA LYS A 89 3.48 4.12 27.36
C LYS A 89 4.74 3.28 27.62
N ARG A 90 5.49 3.64 28.64
CA ARG A 90 6.74 2.96 28.98
C ARG A 90 6.48 1.57 29.54
N VAL A 91 5.55 1.41 30.47
CA VAL A 91 5.30 0.12 31.12
C VAL A 91 4.61 -0.88 30.19
N ILE A 92 3.86 -0.42 29.21
CA ILE A 92 3.29 -1.28 28.15
C ILE A 92 4.39 -1.79 27.23
N ARG A 93 5.31 -0.95 26.83
CA ARG A 93 6.40 -1.31 25.92
C ARG A 93 7.39 -2.28 26.57
N PHE A 94 7.80 -2.00 27.81
CA PHE A 94 8.82 -2.78 28.54
C PHE A 94 8.18 -3.74 29.53
N ARG A 95 7.26 -4.60 29.05
CA ARG A 95 6.55 -5.58 29.86
C ARG A 95 7.00 -7.03 29.69
N GLY A 96 8.06 -7.27 28.95
CA GLY A 96 8.66 -8.60 28.85
C GLY A 96 9.11 -9.14 30.21
N PRO A 97 9.38 -10.45 30.36
CA PRO A 97 9.69 -11.09 31.65
C PRO A 97 10.81 -10.43 32.45
N ASN A 98 11.80 -9.83 31.77
CA ASN A 98 12.88 -9.07 32.36
C ASN A 98 12.89 -7.61 31.88
N TYR A 99 11.71 -7.01 31.71
CA TYR A 99 11.53 -5.67 31.17
C TYR A 99 11.96 -5.51 29.71
N GLU A 100 11.95 -6.59 28.93
CA GLU A 100 12.28 -6.51 27.51
C GLU A 100 11.22 -5.72 26.73
N ASP A 101 11.71 -5.10 25.65
CA ASP A 101 10.90 -4.37 24.70
C ASP A 101 10.05 -5.34 23.86
N VAL A 102 8.77 -5.49 24.20
CA VAL A 102 7.82 -6.35 23.48
C VAL A 102 7.36 -5.78 22.15
N TRP A 103 7.70 -4.55 21.82
CA TRP A 103 7.48 -4.02 20.48
C TRP A 103 8.56 -4.52 19.52
N ALA A 104 9.80 -4.55 19.98
CA ALA A 104 10.90 -5.12 19.21
C ALA A 104 10.82 -6.65 19.13
N ASN A 105 10.37 -7.29 20.23
CA ASN A 105 10.28 -8.73 20.40
C ASN A 105 8.86 -9.16 20.82
N PRO A 106 7.86 -9.09 19.92
CA PRO A 106 6.45 -9.28 20.27
C PRO A 106 6.13 -10.67 20.80
N THR A 107 6.92 -11.69 20.46
CA THR A 107 6.76 -13.06 20.94
C THR A 107 7.09 -13.25 22.42
N LEU A 108 7.66 -12.26 23.08
CA LEU A 108 7.86 -12.25 24.55
C LEU A 108 6.58 -11.91 25.32
N ALA A 109 5.55 -11.44 24.64
CA ALA A 109 4.23 -11.18 25.23
C ALA A 109 3.18 -12.10 24.59
N PRO A 110 2.19 -12.59 25.38
CA PRO A 110 1.12 -13.41 24.82
C PRO A 110 0.23 -12.60 23.86
N ASP A 111 -0.45 -13.30 22.94
CA ASP A 111 -1.56 -12.69 22.19
C ASP A 111 -2.75 -12.47 23.14
N LEU A 112 -3.05 -11.23 23.40
CA LEU A 112 -4.16 -10.84 24.25
C LEU A 112 -5.49 -10.67 23.51
N GLY A 113 -5.49 -10.91 22.19
CA GLY A 113 -6.66 -10.69 21.33
C GLY A 113 -7.12 -9.22 21.34
N GLY A 114 -6.18 -8.28 21.55
CA GLY A 114 -6.48 -6.85 21.67
C GLY A 114 -6.89 -6.18 20.36
N LEU A 115 -6.70 -6.85 19.22
CA LEU A 115 -7.13 -6.39 17.90
C LEU A 115 -8.12 -7.41 17.31
N PRO A 116 -9.43 -7.13 17.37
CA PRO A 116 -10.43 -8.00 16.76
C PRO A 116 -10.30 -7.98 15.23
N PRO A 117 -10.44 -9.13 14.55
CA PRO A 117 -10.43 -9.18 13.11
C PRO A 117 -11.73 -8.61 12.53
N VAL A 118 -11.65 -8.12 11.29
CA VAL A 118 -12.85 -7.82 10.50
C VAL A 118 -13.63 -9.11 10.26
N SER A 119 -14.93 -9.10 10.54
CA SER A 119 -15.84 -10.22 10.28
C SER A 119 -16.78 -9.96 9.10
N GLY A 120 -16.80 -8.75 8.55
CA GLY A 120 -17.59 -8.39 7.37
C GLY A 120 -17.17 -9.17 6.11
N ALA A 121 -18.09 -9.27 5.16
CA ALA A 121 -17.89 -9.95 3.89
C ALA A 121 -17.49 -9.00 2.75
N ALA A 122 -17.66 -7.68 2.91
CA ALA A 122 -17.30 -6.69 1.90
C ALA A 122 -15.83 -6.23 2.07
N GLY A 123 -15.13 -6.02 0.95
CA GLY A 123 -13.76 -5.53 0.97
C GLY A 123 -13.27 -5.12 -0.41
N TYR A 124 -12.25 -4.25 -0.46
CA TYR A 124 -11.59 -3.83 -1.68
C TYR A 124 -10.30 -4.62 -1.91
N GLY A 125 -9.97 -4.92 -3.15
CA GLY A 125 -8.75 -5.63 -3.49
C GLY A 125 -8.85 -6.37 -4.81
N PHE A 126 -8.15 -7.50 -4.88
CA PHE A 126 -8.05 -8.34 -6.08
C PHE A 126 -8.14 -9.81 -5.67
N ASN A 127 -8.59 -10.65 -6.59
CA ASN A 127 -8.42 -12.10 -6.46
C ASN A 127 -6.99 -12.45 -6.87
N LEU A 128 -6.08 -12.51 -5.88
CA LEU A 128 -4.65 -12.68 -6.13
C LEU A 128 -4.26 -14.14 -6.36
N ASP A 129 -4.97 -15.10 -5.77
CA ASP A 129 -4.67 -16.52 -5.88
C ASP A 129 -5.55 -17.24 -6.94
N GLY A 130 -6.46 -16.54 -7.59
CA GLY A 130 -7.36 -17.06 -8.61
C GLY A 130 -8.47 -17.96 -8.08
N LYS A 131 -8.72 -17.98 -6.76
CA LYS A 131 -9.72 -18.84 -6.12
C LYS A 131 -10.84 -17.99 -5.52
N VAL A 132 -11.93 -18.66 -5.15
CA VAL A 132 -13.03 -18.06 -4.38
C VAL A 132 -13.26 -18.94 -3.16
N LYS A 133 -12.87 -18.44 -1.99
CA LYS A 133 -13.01 -19.15 -0.71
C LYS A 133 -14.09 -18.49 0.13
N PRO A 134 -14.72 -19.21 1.06
CA PRO A 134 -15.72 -18.63 1.98
C PRO A 134 -15.16 -17.50 2.87
N THR A 135 -13.84 -17.45 3.05
CA THR A 135 -13.14 -16.44 3.85
C THR A 135 -12.78 -15.18 3.08
N ASP A 136 -12.88 -15.19 1.74
CA ASP A 136 -12.55 -14.06 0.90
C ASP A 136 -13.64 -12.98 0.97
N PHE A 137 -13.24 -11.77 0.62
CA PHE A 137 -14.19 -10.68 0.53
C PHE A 137 -14.91 -10.68 -0.83
N THR A 138 -16.03 -10.00 -0.87
CA THR A 138 -16.73 -9.60 -2.10
C THR A 138 -16.59 -8.08 -2.22
N SER A 139 -16.18 -7.58 -3.40
CA SER A 139 -16.12 -6.13 -3.60
C SER A 139 -17.52 -5.51 -3.56
N PRO A 140 -17.65 -4.21 -3.26
CA PRO A 140 -18.93 -3.52 -3.36
C PRO A 140 -19.60 -3.64 -4.73
N GLU A 141 -18.82 -3.83 -5.79
CA GLU A 141 -19.28 -4.03 -7.17
C GLU A 141 -19.67 -5.48 -7.47
N GLY A 142 -19.49 -6.40 -6.51
CA GLY A 142 -19.91 -7.81 -6.61
C GLY A 142 -18.82 -8.78 -7.08
N GLU A 143 -17.59 -8.36 -7.25
CA GLU A 143 -16.44 -9.24 -7.55
C GLU A 143 -16.12 -10.12 -6.34
N LYS A 144 -16.08 -11.45 -6.54
CA LYS A 144 -15.84 -12.44 -5.48
C LYS A 144 -14.37 -12.86 -5.44
N GLY A 145 -13.95 -13.43 -4.30
CA GLY A 145 -12.60 -13.94 -4.13
C GLY A 145 -11.58 -12.85 -3.87
N ILE A 146 -11.99 -11.73 -3.30
CA ILE A 146 -11.09 -10.63 -3.01
C ILE A 146 -10.17 -10.97 -1.83
N ASP A 147 -8.88 -11.01 -2.10
CA ASP A 147 -7.82 -11.19 -1.11
C ASP A 147 -7.37 -9.82 -0.58
N ASN A 148 -7.65 -9.54 0.69
CA ASN A 148 -7.15 -8.39 1.43
C ASN A 148 -7.08 -8.72 2.92
N ASN A 149 -6.23 -9.69 3.26
CA ASN A 149 -6.12 -10.16 4.63
C ASN A 149 -5.44 -9.16 5.57
N TYR A 150 -4.75 -8.14 5.03
CA TYR A 150 -4.34 -7.00 5.83
C TYR A 150 -5.56 -6.22 6.37
N TYR A 151 -6.60 -6.03 5.55
CA TYR A 151 -7.86 -5.49 6.04
C TYR A 151 -8.50 -6.42 7.08
N ARG A 152 -8.50 -7.74 6.85
CA ARG A 152 -8.99 -8.72 7.83
C ARG A 152 -8.29 -8.58 9.18
N ALA A 153 -6.96 -8.42 9.18
CA ALA A 153 -6.13 -8.35 10.38
C ALA A 153 -6.24 -7.00 11.10
N ALA A 154 -6.32 -5.89 10.37
CA ALA A 154 -6.11 -4.55 10.91
C ALA A 154 -7.30 -3.60 10.74
N GLY A 155 -8.35 -3.99 10.02
CA GLY A 155 -9.47 -3.10 9.69
C GLY A 155 -10.30 -2.64 10.89
N CYS A 156 -10.26 -3.36 12.01
CA CYS A 156 -10.89 -2.94 13.26
C CYS A 156 -9.96 -2.09 14.15
N TRP A 157 -8.79 -1.73 13.68
CA TRP A 157 -7.96 -0.76 14.36
C TRP A 157 -8.52 0.65 14.16
N VAL A 158 -8.76 1.37 15.26
CA VAL A 158 -9.45 2.67 15.25
C VAL A 158 -8.88 3.67 14.24
N SER A 159 -7.55 3.70 14.05
CA SER A 159 -6.92 4.65 13.12
C SER A 159 -7.20 4.37 11.63
N TYR A 160 -7.66 3.17 11.31
CA TYR A 160 -8.08 2.79 9.95
C TYR A 160 -9.58 2.96 9.71
N ARG A 161 -10.34 3.30 10.76
CA ARG A 161 -11.79 3.52 10.62
C ARG A 161 -12.05 4.88 9.97
N GLY A 162 -13.14 4.95 9.23
CA GLY A 162 -13.57 6.12 8.48
C GLY A 162 -13.85 5.79 7.01
N ALA A 163 -14.67 6.60 6.39
CA ALA A 163 -14.95 6.52 4.97
C ALA A 163 -13.66 6.68 4.12
N PRO A 164 -13.68 6.29 2.85
CA PRO A 164 -12.59 6.58 1.92
C PRO A 164 -12.15 8.05 2.01
N TYR A 165 -10.84 8.29 2.11
CA TYR A 165 -10.22 9.61 2.26
C TYR A 165 -10.39 10.29 3.63
N HIS A 166 -11.03 9.66 4.61
CA HIS A 166 -11.33 10.23 5.93
C HIS A 166 -10.72 9.45 7.11
N SER A 167 -10.11 8.29 6.88
CA SER A 167 -9.46 7.56 7.97
C SER A 167 -8.29 8.36 8.55
N GLN A 168 -8.12 8.33 9.88
CA GLN A 168 -7.01 9.01 10.53
C GLN A 168 -5.65 8.58 9.95
N ARG A 169 -5.53 7.30 9.62
CA ARG A 169 -4.32 6.74 9.00
C ARG A 169 -4.10 7.30 7.60
N GLY A 170 -5.14 7.34 6.78
CA GLY A 170 -5.09 7.93 5.44
C GLY A 170 -4.72 9.41 5.48
N VAL A 171 -5.38 10.18 6.33
CA VAL A 171 -5.07 11.61 6.54
C VAL A 171 -3.62 11.81 6.97
N GLY A 172 -3.11 10.97 7.90
CA GLY A 172 -1.71 11.04 8.36
C GLY A 172 -0.71 10.75 7.25
N ILE A 173 -0.88 9.64 6.51
CA ILE A 173 -0.01 9.26 5.39
C ILE A 173 0.07 10.40 4.35
N ASN A 174 -1.09 10.92 3.96
CA ASN A 174 -1.16 11.95 2.93
C ASN A 174 -0.74 13.33 3.45
N GLY A 175 -0.86 13.59 4.76
CA GLY A 175 -0.29 14.75 5.41
C GLY A 175 1.23 14.81 5.22
N TYR A 176 1.95 13.72 5.50
CA TYR A 176 3.40 13.65 5.29
C TYR A 176 3.81 13.89 3.83
N MET A 177 3.07 13.33 2.89
CA MET A 177 3.30 13.56 1.47
C MET A 177 3.09 15.04 1.11
N ARG A 178 2.00 15.64 1.57
CA ARG A 178 1.66 17.06 1.35
C ARG A 178 2.60 18.02 2.06
N ASP A 179 3.21 17.61 3.17
CA ASP A 179 4.23 18.39 3.87
C ASP A 179 5.63 18.22 3.28
N GLY A 180 5.73 17.44 2.19
CA GLY A 180 6.92 17.36 1.36
C GLY A 180 7.97 16.35 1.85
N LEU A 181 7.59 15.39 2.70
CA LEU A 181 8.51 14.33 3.09
C LEU A 181 8.81 13.36 1.95
N TYR A 182 7.86 13.16 1.06
CA TYR A 182 8.04 12.37 -0.15
C TYR A 182 6.97 12.71 -1.20
N THR A 183 7.27 12.46 -2.45
CA THR A 183 6.35 12.65 -3.58
C THR A 183 6.45 11.47 -4.51
N ILE A 184 5.31 10.91 -4.90
CA ILE A 184 5.21 9.82 -5.88
C ILE A 184 4.69 10.39 -7.18
N VAL A 185 5.36 10.09 -8.28
CA VAL A 185 4.92 10.43 -9.63
C VAL A 185 4.70 9.18 -10.46
N VAL A 186 3.79 9.29 -11.42
CA VAL A 186 3.44 8.21 -12.33
C VAL A 186 3.62 8.69 -13.76
N VAL A 187 4.26 7.85 -14.59
CA VAL A 187 4.40 8.11 -16.02
C VAL A 187 3.80 6.95 -16.78
N MET A 188 2.93 7.25 -17.72
CA MET A 188 2.35 6.28 -18.65
C MET A 188 2.73 6.62 -20.07
N SER A 189 3.04 5.63 -20.89
CA SER A 189 3.30 5.78 -22.32
C SER A 189 2.74 4.62 -23.11
N GLY A 190 2.25 4.90 -24.29
CA GLY A 190 1.70 3.94 -25.23
C GLY A 190 1.84 4.43 -26.66
N ASP A 191 1.29 3.66 -27.60
CA ASP A 191 1.45 3.89 -29.04
C ASP A 191 0.13 3.94 -29.81
N LYS A 192 -1.01 3.83 -29.12
CA LYS A 192 -2.36 3.88 -29.70
C LYS A 192 -3.19 5.04 -29.11
N ASP A 193 -4.46 4.80 -28.83
CA ASP A 193 -5.36 5.75 -28.17
C ASP A 193 -5.14 5.74 -26.65
N PRO A 194 -4.89 6.90 -26.00
CA PRO A 194 -4.73 6.98 -24.56
C PRO A 194 -5.91 6.49 -23.71
N MET A 195 -7.06 6.23 -24.32
CA MET A 195 -8.23 5.64 -23.66
C MET A 195 -8.42 4.17 -24.00
N ASN A 196 -7.74 3.66 -25.07
CA ASN A 196 -7.85 2.29 -25.56
C ASN A 196 -6.50 1.84 -26.16
N ASP A 197 -5.62 1.31 -25.32
CA ASP A 197 -4.29 0.85 -25.69
C ASP A 197 -3.93 -0.43 -24.93
N ASP A 198 -3.61 -1.50 -25.62
CA ASP A 198 -3.26 -2.78 -25.04
C ASP A 198 -1.74 -2.95 -24.80
N ASN A 199 -0.93 -1.95 -25.15
CA ASN A 199 0.53 -1.95 -24.98
C ASN A 199 1.03 -0.71 -24.26
N VAL A 200 0.64 -0.55 -23.00
CA VAL A 200 1.02 0.61 -22.19
C VAL A 200 2.07 0.23 -21.16
N THR A 201 3.04 1.11 -20.99
CA THR A 201 4.00 1.07 -19.90
C THR A 201 3.59 2.10 -18.85
N LEU A 202 3.47 1.67 -17.59
CA LEU A 202 3.18 2.52 -16.44
C LEU A 202 4.34 2.42 -15.44
N GLY A 203 4.96 3.56 -15.13
CA GLY A 203 6.05 3.63 -14.16
C GLY A 203 5.65 4.39 -12.91
N PHE A 204 5.93 3.82 -11.74
CA PHE A 204 5.92 4.53 -10.46
C PHE A 204 7.34 4.99 -10.13
N TYR A 205 7.48 6.25 -9.71
CA TYR A 205 8.77 6.84 -9.37
C TYR A 205 8.65 7.75 -8.15
N GLN A 206 9.75 7.91 -7.44
CA GLN A 206 9.90 8.96 -6.44
C GLN A 206 10.28 10.28 -7.14
N SER A 207 9.73 11.40 -6.69
CA SER A 207 10.20 12.73 -7.12
C SER A 207 11.30 13.27 -6.19
N LYS A 208 12.16 14.15 -6.75
CA LYS A 208 13.07 15.01 -5.99
C LYS A 208 12.33 16.18 -5.35
N ASP A 209 11.22 16.58 -5.97
CA ASP A 209 10.50 17.78 -5.64
C ASP A 209 9.39 17.49 -4.64
N ARG A 210 9.11 18.45 -3.80
CA ARG A 210 7.98 18.41 -2.88
C ARG A 210 6.69 18.62 -3.64
N LEU A 211 5.57 18.11 -3.11
CA LEU A 211 4.25 18.43 -3.64
C LEU A 211 4.02 19.94 -3.65
N VAL A 212 3.53 20.42 -4.77
CA VAL A 212 3.07 21.81 -4.93
C VAL A 212 1.59 21.86 -4.57
N LYS A 213 1.20 22.83 -3.75
CA LYS A 213 -0.20 23.08 -3.37
C LYS A 213 -0.73 24.31 -4.08
N ASP A 214 -2.00 24.26 -4.47
CA ASP A 214 -2.74 25.43 -4.98
C ASP A 214 -3.20 26.36 -3.84
N ALA A 215 -3.89 27.43 -4.18
CA ALA A 215 -4.41 28.40 -3.21
C ALA A 215 -5.42 27.80 -2.21
N ASN A 216 -6.02 26.66 -2.53
CA ASN A 216 -6.97 25.95 -1.67
C ASN A 216 -6.30 24.83 -0.85
N GLY A 217 -4.96 24.72 -0.91
CA GLY A 217 -4.20 23.67 -0.23
C GLY A 217 -4.32 22.28 -0.88
N GLN A 218 -4.93 22.17 -2.06
CA GLN A 218 -4.98 20.93 -2.83
C GLN A 218 -3.67 20.76 -3.61
N VAL A 219 -3.37 19.52 -4.01
CA VAL A 219 -2.21 19.26 -4.88
C VAL A 219 -2.41 19.96 -6.22
N ALA A 220 -1.47 20.84 -6.58
CA ALA A 220 -1.56 21.62 -7.79
C ALA A 220 -1.47 20.72 -9.03
N ARG A 221 -2.40 20.93 -9.95
CA ARG A 221 -2.42 20.24 -11.23
C ARG A 221 -1.37 20.88 -12.17
N ASP A 222 -0.87 20.09 -13.09
CA ASP A 222 0.06 20.52 -14.13
C ASP A 222 1.36 21.14 -13.58
N ALA A 223 1.69 20.86 -12.32
CA ALA A 223 2.98 21.19 -11.74
C ALA A 223 4.08 20.27 -12.27
N SER A 224 5.32 20.73 -12.24
CA SER A 224 6.48 19.98 -12.75
C SER A 224 7.23 19.29 -11.63
N PHE A 225 7.60 18.03 -11.87
CA PHE A 225 8.32 17.18 -10.91
C PHE A 225 9.47 16.46 -11.60
N ALA A 226 10.66 16.46 -11.01
CA ALA A 226 11.79 15.71 -11.51
C ALA A 226 11.88 14.34 -10.81
N ILE A 227 12.05 13.26 -11.58
CA ILE A 227 12.25 11.92 -11.03
C ILE A 227 13.55 11.89 -10.22
N LYS A 228 13.48 11.29 -9.03
CA LYS A 228 14.64 10.81 -8.27
C LYS A 228 14.77 9.32 -8.56
N PRO A 229 15.79 8.89 -9.31
CA PRO A 229 15.96 7.48 -9.62
C PRO A 229 16.46 6.73 -8.37
N VAL A 230 15.60 5.88 -7.83
CA VAL A 230 15.89 5.02 -6.68
C VAL A 230 15.29 3.66 -7.00
N ALA A 231 16.12 2.69 -7.34
CA ALA A 231 15.66 1.38 -7.84
C ALA A 231 14.65 0.69 -6.91
N ARG A 232 14.86 0.79 -5.59
CA ARG A 232 13.97 0.16 -4.60
C ARG A 232 12.58 0.82 -4.48
N THR A 233 12.41 2.05 -4.97
CA THR A 233 11.13 2.80 -4.89
C THR A 233 10.56 3.11 -6.26
N GLN A 234 10.94 2.34 -7.27
CA GLN A 234 10.39 2.46 -8.61
C GLN A 234 9.98 1.09 -9.16
N SER A 235 8.99 1.08 -10.01
CA SER A 235 8.60 -0.07 -10.82
C SER A 235 8.06 0.36 -12.16
N ILE A 236 8.26 -0.47 -13.16
CA ILE A 236 7.76 -0.28 -14.52
C ILE A 236 6.88 -1.48 -14.85
N LEU A 237 5.61 -1.22 -15.07
CA LEU A 237 4.57 -2.23 -15.24
C LEU A 237 4.06 -2.24 -16.68
N LYS A 238 3.70 -3.42 -17.17
CA LYS A 238 2.93 -3.60 -18.39
C LYS A 238 1.44 -3.60 -18.06
N VAL A 239 0.74 -2.64 -18.64
CA VAL A 239 -0.69 -2.47 -18.45
C VAL A 239 -1.42 -2.36 -19.78
N LYS A 240 -2.72 -2.52 -19.77
CA LYS A 240 -3.64 -2.20 -20.86
C LYS A 240 -4.60 -1.11 -20.41
N ILE A 241 -5.11 -0.35 -21.34
CA ILE A 241 -6.19 0.60 -21.14
C ILE A 241 -7.36 0.20 -22.03
N LYS A 242 -8.53 0.06 -21.45
CA LYS A 242 -9.79 -0.18 -22.16
C LYS A 242 -10.86 0.73 -21.62
N ASP A 243 -11.41 1.58 -22.48
CA ASP A 243 -12.44 2.56 -22.11
C ASP A 243 -12.05 3.41 -20.90
N GLY A 244 -10.77 3.79 -20.83
CA GLY A 244 -10.19 4.56 -19.74
C GLY A 244 -9.92 3.78 -18.45
N VAL A 245 -10.12 2.48 -18.42
CA VAL A 245 -9.75 1.60 -17.31
C VAL A 245 -8.36 1.01 -17.59
N ILE A 246 -7.43 1.29 -16.69
CA ILE A 246 -6.04 0.83 -16.71
C ILE A 246 -5.93 -0.43 -15.85
N GLU A 247 -5.45 -1.53 -16.40
CA GLU A 247 -5.28 -2.78 -15.67
C GLU A 247 -3.93 -3.43 -16.00
N THR A 248 -3.33 -4.10 -15.01
CA THR A 248 -2.17 -4.96 -15.24
C THR A 248 -2.54 -6.11 -16.19
N GLN A 249 -1.65 -6.41 -17.13
CA GLN A 249 -1.86 -7.53 -18.08
C GLN A 249 -1.66 -8.88 -17.39
N MET A 250 -0.77 -8.95 -16.42
CA MET A 250 -0.48 -10.10 -15.56
C MET A 250 0.03 -9.60 -14.21
N PRO A 251 0.05 -10.42 -13.17
CA PRO A 251 0.66 -10.05 -11.89
C PRO A 251 2.15 -9.70 -12.06
N GLN A 252 2.58 -8.60 -11.44
CA GLN A 252 3.94 -8.05 -11.52
C GLN A 252 4.44 -7.66 -10.13
N GLU A 253 5.72 -7.36 -10.00
CA GLU A 253 6.26 -6.74 -8.79
C GLU A 253 5.95 -5.24 -8.81
N ILE A 254 5.32 -4.74 -7.74
CA ILE A 254 5.07 -3.31 -7.56
C ILE A 254 5.98 -2.79 -6.46
N LYS A 255 6.81 -1.82 -6.80
CA LYS A 255 7.65 -1.07 -5.86
C LYS A 255 7.35 0.40 -5.99
N MET A 256 7.22 1.07 -4.86
CA MET A 256 7.10 2.53 -4.82
C MET A 256 7.61 3.08 -3.50
N ARG A 257 7.75 4.38 -3.42
CA ARG A 257 7.99 5.06 -2.15
C ARG A 257 6.81 4.81 -1.21
N ASP A 258 7.10 4.43 0.01
CA ASP A 258 6.11 4.35 1.08
C ASP A 258 6.29 5.53 2.06
N GLU A 259 5.33 5.72 2.90
CA GLU A 259 5.48 6.66 4.02
C GLU A 259 6.74 6.31 4.83
N ALA A 260 7.52 7.30 5.14
CA ALA A 260 8.64 7.17 6.04
C ALA A 260 8.42 8.07 7.25
N TRP A 261 7.89 7.49 8.31
CA TRP A 261 7.81 8.15 9.61
C TRP A 261 9.19 8.40 10.20
N ASN A 262 10.16 7.61 9.77
CA ASN A 262 11.45 7.54 10.42
C ASN A 262 12.49 7.04 9.41
N SER A 263 13.64 7.67 9.40
CA SER A 263 14.77 7.25 8.59
C SER A 263 15.32 5.87 8.95
N ALA A 264 14.89 5.28 10.07
CA ALA A 264 15.32 3.95 10.53
C ALA A 264 14.61 2.77 9.82
N ILE A 265 13.68 3.02 8.89
CA ILE A 265 12.91 1.96 8.24
C ILE A 265 12.99 2.12 6.73
N PRO A 266 13.10 1.01 5.97
CA PRO A 266 13.03 1.09 4.52
C PRO A 266 11.78 1.83 4.07
N ASP A 267 11.97 2.84 3.25
CA ASP A 267 10.94 3.73 2.72
C ASP A 267 10.24 3.14 1.48
N GLN A 268 10.23 1.82 1.38
CA GLN A 268 9.78 1.05 0.24
C GLN A 268 8.46 0.33 0.55
N LEU A 269 7.48 0.52 -0.32
CA LEU A 269 6.33 -0.36 -0.46
C LEU A 269 6.68 -1.36 -1.55
N GLU A 270 6.68 -2.64 -1.20
CA GLU A 270 6.95 -3.74 -2.13
C GLU A 270 5.82 -4.75 -2.07
N MET A 271 5.32 -5.13 -3.24
CA MET A 271 4.31 -6.17 -3.41
C MET A 271 4.74 -7.16 -4.48
N THR A 272 4.65 -8.44 -4.19
CA THR A 272 4.72 -9.50 -5.20
C THR A 272 3.33 -9.82 -5.71
N GLN A 273 3.24 -10.38 -6.92
CA GLN A 273 1.98 -10.67 -7.61
C GLN A 273 1.04 -9.45 -7.67
N GLY A 274 1.64 -8.27 -7.80
CA GLY A 274 0.95 -7.00 -7.80
C GLY A 274 0.02 -6.84 -9.00
N GLN A 275 -1.18 -6.36 -8.73
CA GLN A 275 -2.20 -6.01 -9.71
C GLN A 275 -2.64 -4.56 -9.47
N LEU A 276 -3.09 -3.89 -10.52
CA LEU A 276 -3.71 -2.58 -10.40
C LEU A 276 -4.93 -2.47 -11.32
N ARG A 277 -5.87 -1.63 -10.89
CA ARG A 277 -7.05 -1.22 -11.66
C ARG A 277 -7.31 0.25 -11.36
N PHE A 278 -7.04 1.12 -12.32
CA PHE A 278 -7.26 2.56 -12.21
C PHE A 278 -8.25 3.02 -13.27
N LYS A 279 -9.03 4.03 -12.97
CA LYS A 279 -9.93 4.68 -13.91
C LYS A 279 -9.48 6.10 -14.20
N ILE A 280 -9.29 6.42 -15.48
CA ILE A 280 -9.03 7.78 -15.92
C ILE A 280 -10.31 8.60 -15.71
N LYS A 281 -10.17 9.76 -15.09
CA LYS A 281 -11.28 10.66 -14.75
C LYS A 281 -11.46 11.72 -15.82
N ALA A 282 -12.64 12.32 -15.85
CA ALA A 282 -12.96 13.42 -16.78
C ALA A 282 -12.04 14.63 -16.62
N ASP A 283 -11.52 14.83 -15.40
CA ASP A 283 -10.55 15.89 -15.12
C ASP A 283 -9.12 15.56 -15.59
N GLY A 284 -8.90 14.40 -16.21
CA GLY A 284 -7.62 13.93 -16.72
C GLY A 284 -6.74 13.23 -15.68
N GLY A 285 -7.10 13.24 -14.39
CA GLY A 285 -6.46 12.43 -13.35
C GLY A 285 -6.86 10.97 -13.42
N PHE A 286 -6.42 10.17 -12.44
CA PHE A 286 -6.93 8.81 -12.25
C PHE A 286 -7.15 8.49 -10.77
N GLU A 287 -7.99 7.51 -10.52
CA GLU A 287 -8.16 6.90 -9.20
C GLU A 287 -8.42 5.40 -9.33
N GLY A 288 -8.18 4.65 -8.27
CA GLY A 288 -8.44 3.22 -8.23
C GLY A 288 -7.66 2.50 -7.16
N TYR A 289 -7.37 1.23 -7.43
CA TYR A 289 -6.75 0.32 -6.47
C TYR A 289 -5.53 -0.36 -7.08
N PHE A 290 -4.56 -0.67 -6.23
CA PHE A 290 -3.52 -1.65 -6.51
C PHE A 290 -3.34 -2.53 -5.29
N GLY A 291 -2.88 -3.76 -5.50
CA GLY A 291 -2.75 -4.73 -4.42
C GLY A 291 -1.80 -5.85 -4.80
N GLY A 292 -1.47 -6.68 -3.82
CA GLY A 292 -0.54 -7.79 -3.93
C GLY A 292 -0.13 -8.31 -2.56
N TYR A 293 0.85 -9.19 -2.51
CA TYR A 293 1.35 -9.76 -1.27
C TYR A 293 2.54 -8.99 -0.72
N ARG A 294 2.48 -8.59 0.56
CA ARG A 294 3.55 -7.89 1.29
C ARG A 294 4.14 -8.76 2.40
N ASP A 295 5.41 -8.53 2.73
CA ASP A 295 6.04 -9.11 3.92
C ASP A 295 5.38 -8.55 5.18
N TRP A 296 4.65 -9.39 5.91
CA TRP A 296 3.90 -8.96 7.09
C TRP A 296 4.80 -8.61 8.28
N LYS A 297 5.99 -9.24 8.40
CA LYS A 297 6.96 -8.91 9.46
C LYS A 297 7.55 -7.54 9.26
N LEU A 298 7.82 -7.16 8.00
CA LEU A 298 8.26 -5.81 7.67
C LEU A 298 7.15 -4.79 7.94
N MET A 299 5.90 -5.11 7.60
CA MET A 299 4.74 -4.25 7.92
C MET A 299 4.61 -4.04 9.42
N TYR A 300 4.76 -5.10 10.24
CA TYR A 300 4.79 -5.00 11.69
C TYR A 300 5.90 -4.06 12.16
N LYS A 301 7.14 -4.30 11.74
CA LYS A 301 8.30 -3.49 12.13
C LYS A 301 8.11 -2.01 11.83
N ARG A 302 7.48 -1.69 10.71
CA ARG A 302 7.17 -0.30 10.31
C ARG A 302 6.23 0.40 11.29
N GLN A 303 5.33 -0.31 11.92
CA GLN A 303 4.45 0.23 12.95
C GLN A 303 5.16 0.26 14.32
N ALA A 304 5.91 -0.77 14.66
CA ALA A 304 6.50 -0.94 15.99
C ALA A 304 7.71 -0.04 16.24
N ILE A 305 8.61 0.14 15.26
CA ILE A 305 9.87 0.88 15.46
C ILE A 305 9.64 2.39 15.67
N PRO A 306 8.84 3.09 14.82
CA PRO A 306 8.64 4.53 14.97
C PRO A 306 7.63 4.87 16.07
N ALA A 307 6.91 3.89 16.55
CA ALA A 307 5.72 4.08 17.37
C ALA A 307 6.06 4.46 18.81
N ARG A 308 6.52 5.68 19.04
CA ARG A 308 6.54 6.23 20.40
C ARG A 308 5.14 6.26 21.03
N ASP A 309 4.10 6.40 20.16
CA ASP A 309 2.74 6.73 20.58
C ASP A 309 1.65 5.87 19.96
N THR A 310 2.00 4.90 19.07
CA THR A 310 1.02 4.12 18.33
C THR A 310 0.05 3.39 19.24
N GLU A 311 0.54 2.73 20.27
CA GLU A 311 -0.33 2.01 21.21
C GLU A 311 -1.27 2.94 21.94
N THR A 312 -0.73 4.03 22.50
CA THR A 312 -1.51 4.91 23.41
C THR A 312 -2.41 5.88 22.65
N LEU A 313 -1.98 6.39 21.50
CA LEU A 313 -2.79 7.30 20.68
C LEU A 313 -3.80 6.57 19.83
N GLN A 314 -3.46 5.37 19.37
CA GLN A 314 -4.26 4.63 18.39
C GLN A 314 -4.97 3.41 18.98
N GLY A 315 -4.83 3.20 20.29
CA GLY A 315 -5.56 2.16 21.00
C GLY A 315 -5.26 0.73 20.57
N ILE A 316 -4.00 0.42 20.19
CA ILE A 316 -3.61 -0.91 19.77
C ILE A 316 -2.53 -1.49 20.67
N ASP A 317 -2.63 -2.77 20.96
CA ASP A 317 -1.55 -3.56 21.56
C ASP A 317 -0.64 -4.13 20.46
N MET A 318 0.63 -3.70 20.41
CA MET A 318 1.55 -4.09 19.33
C MET A 318 1.79 -5.60 19.23
N PRO A 319 1.97 -6.39 20.31
CA PRO A 319 1.96 -7.84 20.21
C PRO A 319 0.68 -8.41 19.60
N SER A 320 -0.50 -7.91 19.96
CA SER A 320 -1.76 -8.34 19.33
C SER A 320 -1.79 -8.05 17.83
N PHE A 321 -1.21 -6.92 17.39
CA PHE A 321 -1.07 -6.63 15.96
C PHE A 321 -0.12 -7.60 15.26
N TYR A 322 1.02 -7.95 15.88
CA TYR A 322 1.93 -8.96 15.37
C TYR A 322 1.20 -10.30 15.12
N TYR A 323 0.50 -10.79 16.13
CA TYR A 323 -0.24 -12.06 16.04
C TYR A 323 -1.43 -11.99 15.08
N ALA A 324 -2.07 -10.83 14.95
CA ALA A 324 -3.13 -10.64 13.94
C ALA A 324 -2.57 -10.74 12.52
N LEU A 325 -1.43 -10.11 12.22
CA LEU A 325 -0.77 -10.23 10.92
C LEU A 325 -0.32 -11.67 10.65
N GLU A 326 0.32 -12.33 11.62
CA GLU A 326 0.77 -13.72 11.48
C GLU A 326 -0.39 -14.67 11.18
N ARG A 327 -1.50 -14.54 11.91
CA ARG A 327 -2.70 -15.38 11.78
C ARG A 327 -3.39 -15.23 10.43
N HIS A 328 -3.36 -14.03 9.86
CA HIS A 328 -4.03 -13.72 8.60
C HIS A 328 -3.09 -13.67 7.40
N ALA A 329 -1.80 -13.94 7.57
CA ALA A 329 -0.87 -14.12 6.46
C ALA A 329 -1.32 -15.28 5.56
N ASP A 330 -1.39 -15.05 4.26
CA ASP A 330 -2.04 -15.94 3.29
C ASP A 330 -1.23 -16.20 2.02
N GLY A 331 -0.03 -15.63 1.92
CA GLY A 331 0.85 -15.80 0.76
C GLY A 331 2.26 -16.23 1.12
N ASP A 332 2.94 -16.86 0.16
CA ASP A 332 4.33 -17.31 0.26
C ASP A 332 4.57 -18.21 1.48
N PRO A 333 4.27 -19.51 1.37
CA PRO A 333 4.37 -20.44 2.49
C PRO A 333 5.75 -20.39 3.19
N ASP A 334 5.72 -20.31 4.51
CA ASP A 334 6.92 -20.37 5.34
C ASP A 334 7.43 -21.83 5.42
N PRO A 335 8.75 -22.08 5.57
CA PRO A 335 9.27 -23.40 5.93
C PRO A 335 8.64 -24.00 7.20
N VAL A 336 8.14 -23.17 8.10
CA VAL A 336 7.37 -23.61 9.27
C VAL A 336 5.94 -23.97 8.82
N PRO A 337 5.51 -25.24 8.95
CA PRO A 337 4.20 -25.67 8.51
C PRO A 337 3.05 -24.82 9.08
N GLY A 338 2.09 -24.47 8.22
CA GLY A 338 0.91 -23.71 8.59
C GLY A 338 1.15 -22.20 8.74
N LYS A 339 2.34 -21.70 8.42
CA LYS A 339 2.66 -20.26 8.42
C LYS A 339 2.92 -19.74 7.01
N ASN A 340 2.68 -18.44 6.83
CA ASN A 340 2.95 -17.72 5.58
C ASN A 340 3.85 -16.52 5.88
N ARG A 341 4.67 -16.13 4.90
CA ARG A 341 5.59 -15.00 5.00
C ARG A 341 4.98 -13.69 4.52
N ARG A 342 3.93 -13.76 3.73
CA ARG A 342 3.29 -12.59 3.12
C ARG A 342 1.81 -12.55 3.44
N ILE A 343 1.26 -11.35 3.39
CA ILE A 343 -0.16 -11.06 3.59
C ILE A 343 -0.69 -10.28 2.39
N SER A 344 -1.84 -10.67 1.90
CA SER A 344 -2.53 -9.95 0.83
C SER A 344 -2.95 -8.54 1.31
N THR A 345 -2.71 -7.56 0.47
CA THR A 345 -3.01 -6.15 0.77
C THR A 345 -3.58 -5.45 -0.45
N ALA A 346 -4.39 -4.44 -0.23
CA ALA A 346 -4.82 -3.51 -1.26
C ALA A 346 -4.67 -2.06 -0.78
N TYR A 347 -4.38 -1.17 -1.73
CA TYR A 347 -4.27 0.27 -1.50
C TYR A 347 -5.16 1.02 -2.47
N ARG A 348 -5.74 2.12 -1.99
CA ARG A 348 -6.43 3.11 -2.80
C ARG A 348 -5.45 4.20 -3.17
N ILE A 349 -5.49 4.61 -4.44
CA ILE A 349 -4.64 5.67 -4.97
C ILE A 349 -5.47 6.65 -5.80
N ARG A 350 -5.09 7.91 -5.73
CA ARG A 350 -5.58 8.96 -6.62
C ARG A 350 -4.42 9.84 -7.06
N ALA A 351 -4.47 10.30 -8.30
CA ALA A 351 -3.43 11.14 -8.87
C ALA A 351 -4.03 12.22 -9.78
N VAL A 352 -3.36 13.35 -9.84
CA VAL A 352 -3.72 14.47 -10.70
C VAL A 352 -2.69 14.65 -11.82
N PRO A 353 -3.05 15.23 -12.98
CA PRO A 353 -2.11 15.51 -14.06
C PRO A 353 -0.92 16.35 -13.59
N ALA A 354 0.27 16.02 -14.08
CA ALA A 354 1.51 16.70 -13.77
C ALA A 354 2.48 16.59 -14.94
N TYR A 355 3.52 17.43 -14.96
CA TYR A 355 4.66 17.28 -15.86
C TYR A 355 5.78 16.56 -15.13
N VAL A 356 6.24 15.43 -15.65
CA VAL A 356 7.32 14.66 -15.03
C VAL A 356 8.55 14.70 -15.91
N LEU A 357 9.64 15.24 -15.34
CA LEU A 357 10.93 15.35 -16.00
C LEU A 357 11.74 14.08 -15.71
N THR A 358 12.07 13.35 -16.77
CA THR A 358 12.94 12.16 -16.67
C THR A 358 14.38 12.59 -16.51
N PRO A 359 15.14 12.00 -15.57
CA PRO A 359 16.56 12.29 -15.42
C PRO A 359 17.36 11.66 -16.56
N ASP A 360 18.55 12.20 -16.78
CA ASP A 360 19.58 11.49 -17.54
C ASP A 360 20.14 10.35 -16.68
N TYR A 361 19.59 9.17 -16.83
CA TYR A 361 19.96 7.98 -16.04
C TYR A 361 21.46 7.60 -16.21
N SER A 362 22.13 8.07 -17.26
CA SER A 362 23.55 7.80 -17.46
C SER A 362 24.44 8.50 -16.40
N LYS A 363 23.91 9.48 -15.71
CA LYS A 363 24.62 10.30 -14.71
C LYS A 363 24.18 10.08 -13.28
N VAL A 364 23.27 9.13 -13.06
CA VAL A 364 22.70 8.92 -11.74
C VAL A 364 23.54 7.90 -10.97
N VAL A 365 24.17 8.36 -9.92
CA VAL A 365 24.77 7.50 -8.90
C VAL A 365 23.68 7.20 -7.86
N GLU A 366 23.34 5.93 -7.66
CA GLU A 366 22.47 5.53 -6.55
C GLU A 366 23.19 5.87 -5.24
N THR A 367 22.54 6.71 -4.43
CA THR A 367 23.00 6.91 -3.05
C THR A 367 22.54 5.70 -2.25
N PRO A 368 23.43 4.90 -1.68
CA PRO A 368 23.06 3.78 -0.83
C PRO A 368 22.13 4.29 0.28
N SER A 369 21.11 3.51 0.60
CA SER A 369 20.31 3.78 1.80
C SER A 369 21.21 3.63 3.02
N LEU A 370 21.05 4.49 4.04
CA LEU A 370 21.68 4.30 5.34
C LEU A 370 21.32 2.93 5.98
N PHE A 371 20.37 2.22 5.41
CA PHE A 371 19.84 0.93 5.87
C PHE A 371 20.19 -0.24 4.94
N ASP A 372 20.91 -0.02 3.85
CA ASP A 372 21.57 -1.09 3.09
C ASP A 372 22.77 -1.61 3.89
N THR A 373 22.48 -2.15 5.09
CA THR A 373 23.49 -2.68 6.02
C THR A 373 23.93 -4.10 5.69
N GLU A 374 23.42 -4.71 4.65
CA GLU A 374 24.04 -5.93 4.13
C GLU A 374 25.28 -5.53 3.31
N PRO A 375 26.48 -5.91 3.76
CA PRO A 375 27.66 -5.73 2.92
C PRO A 375 27.42 -6.48 1.60
N PRO A 376 27.84 -5.94 0.47
CA PRO A 376 27.68 -6.61 -0.82
C PRO A 376 28.24 -8.03 -0.69
N VAL A 377 27.41 -9.02 -0.95
CA VAL A 377 27.86 -10.41 -1.00
C VAL A 377 28.97 -10.46 -2.03
N LYS A 378 30.20 -10.59 -1.56
CA LYS A 378 31.35 -10.85 -2.43
C LYS A 378 31.05 -12.20 -3.09
N LEU A 379 30.51 -12.18 -4.29
CA LEU A 379 30.46 -13.36 -5.15
C LEU A 379 31.91 -13.86 -5.23
N ALA A 380 32.14 -15.02 -4.65
CA ALA A 380 33.43 -15.70 -4.72
C ALA A 380 33.74 -15.83 -6.23
N GLN A 381 34.70 -15.08 -6.69
CA GLN A 381 35.28 -15.31 -8.00
C GLN A 381 35.91 -16.70 -7.94
N ASN A 382 35.22 -17.68 -8.52
CA ASN A 382 35.83 -18.97 -8.82
C ASN A 382 37.04 -18.69 -9.72
N ARG A 383 38.20 -18.63 -9.10
CA ARG A 383 39.47 -18.78 -9.84
C ARG A 383 39.45 -20.19 -10.40
N VAL A 384 39.13 -20.30 -11.67
CA VAL A 384 39.49 -21.49 -12.45
C VAL A 384 41.01 -21.52 -12.46
N GLY A 385 41.56 -22.39 -11.63
CA GLY A 385 43.00 -22.67 -11.63
C GLY A 385 43.37 -23.32 -12.95
N GLY A 386 44.12 -22.60 -13.77
CA GLY A 386 44.89 -23.22 -14.84
C GLY A 386 45.97 -24.04 -14.20
N GLY A 387 45.96 -25.36 -14.49
CA GLY A 387 47.06 -26.24 -14.19
C GLY A 387 48.19 -26.09 -15.21
N GLU A 388 49.38 -26.14 -14.75
CA GLU A 388 50.51 -26.78 -15.39
C GLU A 388 50.87 -28.04 -14.61
#